data_9d489bf3a113f81343fee58ae49754c5
#
_entry.id   9d489bf3a113f81343fee58ae49754c5
#
_cell.length_a   1.000
_cell.length_b   1.000
_cell.length_c   1.000
_cell.angle_alpha   90.00
_cell.angle_beta   90.00
_cell.angle_gamma   90.00
#
_symmetry.space_group_name_H-M   'P 1'
#
loop_
_entity.id
_entity.type
_entity.pdbx_description
1 polymer ?
#
loop_
_entity_poly.entity_id
_entity_poly.type
_entity_poly.pdbx_seq_one_letter_code
_entity_poly.pdbx_strand_id
1 'polypeptide(L)'
;MKGLIASLLVMLAFGTMPAFARPHHNETIKVQVHKEKRFPRAGLTVRFVELVEDSRCPTDTNCVWAGNAKIKIRVSKGGRTQELTLDTNGPHQAATAEGYTLKLVGLTPAPRSNIRINRNGYIATVEATKLHR
;
A
#
# COMPACT_ATOMS: atom_id res chain seq x y z
N MET A 1 55.87 55.17 0.76
CA MET A 1 54.68 54.73 1.44
C MET A 1 54.11 53.58 0.64
N LYS A 2 54.23 52.38 1.15
CA LYS A 2 53.80 51.15 0.42
C LYS A 2 52.50 50.69 0.97
N GLY A 3 51.42 50.83 0.18
CA GLY A 3 50.10 50.27 0.49
C GLY A 3 50.04 48.80 0.14
N LEU A 4 49.91 47.97 1.13
CA LEU A 4 49.64 46.55 0.95
C LEU A 4 48.15 46.37 0.74
N ILE A 5 47.76 46.02 -0.48
CA ILE A 5 46.38 45.60 -0.80
C ILE A 5 46.29 44.11 -0.48
N ALA A 6 45.71 43.78 0.65
CA ALA A 6 45.38 42.41 0.97
C ALA A 6 44.12 42.00 0.18
N SER A 7 44.30 41.20 -0.87
CA SER A 7 43.23 40.61 -1.62
C SER A 7 42.61 39.48 -0.83
N LEU A 8 41.44 39.70 -0.26
CA LEU A 8 40.67 38.69 0.46
C LEU A 8 39.93 37.81 -0.54
N LEU A 9 40.49 36.66 -0.85
CA LEU A 9 39.86 35.64 -1.69
C LEU A 9 38.82 34.91 -0.84
N VAL A 10 37.55 35.33 -0.96
CA VAL A 10 36.43 34.60 -0.38
C VAL A 10 36.12 33.37 -1.24
N MET A 11 36.60 32.23 -0.81
CA MET A 11 36.23 30.94 -1.36
C MET A 11 34.79 30.64 -0.95
N LEU A 12 33.86 30.88 -1.85
CA LEU A 12 32.49 30.38 -1.74
C LEU A 12 32.51 28.85 -1.93
N ALA A 13 32.58 28.12 -0.83
CA ALA A 13 32.36 26.69 -0.83
C ALA A 13 30.87 26.43 -1.08
N PHE A 14 30.53 26.18 -2.34
CA PHE A 14 29.21 25.58 -2.66
C PHE A 14 29.21 24.18 -2.11
N GLY A 15 28.75 24.02 -0.87
CA GLY A 15 28.44 22.73 -0.30
C GLY A 15 27.30 22.08 -1.09
N THR A 16 27.65 21.09 -1.90
CA THR A 16 26.63 20.20 -2.47
C THR A 16 26.00 19.43 -1.33
N MET A 17 24.81 19.84 -0.91
CA MET A 17 24.02 19.05 0.04
C MET A 17 23.66 17.72 -0.61
N PRO A 18 23.95 16.58 0.03
CA PRO A 18 23.50 15.31 -0.47
C PRO A 18 21.97 15.35 -0.51
N ALA A 19 21.41 15.05 -1.69
CA ALA A 19 19.99 14.85 -1.82
C ALA A 19 19.62 13.62 -0.98
N PHE A 20 19.06 13.83 0.21
CA PHE A 20 18.50 12.74 0.99
C PHE A 20 17.35 12.15 0.20
N ALA A 21 17.55 10.94 -0.34
CA ALA A 21 16.49 10.16 -0.89
C ALA A 21 15.40 10.03 0.17
N ARG A 22 14.23 10.59 -0.07
CA ARG A 22 13.10 10.49 0.85
C ARG A 22 12.74 9.02 0.98
N PRO A 23 12.68 8.46 2.18
CA PRO A 23 12.30 7.07 2.34
C PRO A 23 10.91 6.86 1.73
N HIS A 24 10.77 5.83 0.91
CA HIS A 24 9.48 5.40 0.42
C HIS A 24 8.65 4.96 1.62
N HIS A 25 7.70 5.78 2.04
CA HIS A 25 6.81 5.44 3.14
C HIS A 25 5.72 4.52 2.62
N ASN A 26 5.96 3.23 2.77
CA ASN A 26 4.90 2.24 2.66
C ASN A 26 4.15 2.22 3.98
N GLU A 27 2.85 2.29 3.89
CA GLU A 27 1.98 2.22 5.05
C GLU A 27 1.05 1.03 4.91
N THR A 28 0.89 0.25 5.96
CA THR A 28 0.10 -0.98 5.94
C THR A 28 -1.00 -0.92 6.99
N ILE A 29 -2.21 -1.32 6.61
CA ILE A 29 -3.34 -1.46 7.53
C ILE A 29 -3.97 -2.85 7.40
N LYS A 30 -4.61 -3.28 8.48
CA LYS A 30 -5.47 -4.46 8.49
C LYS A 30 -6.91 -4.01 8.66
N VAL A 31 -7.77 -4.41 7.74
CA VAL A 31 -9.19 -4.04 7.74
C VAL A 31 -10.06 -5.29 7.63
N GLN A 32 -11.00 -5.43 8.55
CA GLN A 32 -11.98 -6.51 8.52
C GLN A 32 -13.05 -6.22 7.48
N VAL A 33 -13.60 -7.27 6.88
CA VAL A 33 -14.73 -7.16 5.95
C VAL A 33 -15.90 -6.39 6.58
N HIS A 34 -16.52 -5.53 5.81
CA HIS A 34 -17.58 -4.58 6.20
C HIS A 34 -17.13 -3.47 7.18
N LYS A 35 -15.85 -3.40 7.49
CA LYS A 35 -15.27 -2.33 8.31
C LYS A 35 -14.43 -1.39 7.47
N GLU A 36 -14.11 -0.26 8.06
CA GLU A 36 -13.20 0.71 7.45
C GLU A 36 -12.04 1.04 8.37
N LYS A 37 -10.92 1.42 7.79
CA LYS A 37 -9.74 1.87 8.51
C LYS A 37 -9.01 2.92 7.70
N ARG A 38 -8.38 3.85 8.39
CA ARG A 38 -7.63 4.93 7.79
C ARG A 38 -6.14 4.65 7.80
N PHE A 39 -5.49 4.97 6.69
CA PHE A 39 -4.04 5.14 6.63
C PHE A 39 -3.68 6.48 7.28
N PRO A 40 -3.02 6.49 8.43
CA PRO A 40 -2.82 7.74 9.19
C PRO A 40 -1.95 8.77 8.44
N ARG A 41 -0.96 8.34 7.68
CA ARG A 41 -0.08 9.23 6.93
C ARG A 41 -0.64 9.60 5.56
N ALA A 42 -1.17 8.62 4.84
CA ALA A 42 -1.75 8.83 3.51
C ALA A 42 -3.06 9.62 3.57
N GLY A 43 -3.78 9.55 4.69
CA GLY A 43 -5.08 10.17 4.84
C GLY A 43 -6.19 9.49 4.02
N LEU A 44 -5.93 8.28 3.53
CA LEU A 44 -6.92 7.47 2.84
C LEU A 44 -7.73 6.66 3.84
N THR A 45 -9.04 6.64 3.67
CA THR A 45 -9.93 5.72 4.38
C THR A 45 -10.28 4.57 3.46
N VAL A 46 -10.03 3.35 3.90
CA VAL A 46 -10.30 2.13 3.14
C VAL A 46 -11.37 1.31 3.85
N ARG A 47 -12.45 1.00 3.12
CA ARG A 47 -13.48 0.08 3.54
C ARG A 47 -13.32 -1.23 2.80
N PHE A 48 -13.29 -2.34 3.51
CA PHE A 48 -13.37 -3.67 2.92
C PHE A 48 -14.84 -3.97 2.63
N VAL A 49 -15.28 -3.76 1.38
CA VAL A 49 -16.70 -3.84 1.01
C VAL A 49 -17.18 -5.28 1.02
N GLU A 50 -16.47 -6.16 0.31
CA GLU A 50 -16.84 -7.56 0.21
C GLU A 50 -15.69 -8.43 -0.29
N LEU A 51 -15.76 -9.71 0.06
CA LEU A 51 -14.99 -10.75 -0.60
C LEU A 51 -15.76 -11.16 -1.86
N VAL A 52 -15.14 -10.99 -3.03
CA VAL A 52 -15.76 -11.35 -4.32
C VAL A 52 -15.57 -12.83 -4.58
N GLU A 53 -14.37 -13.33 -4.35
CA GLU A 53 -14.00 -14.71 -4.65
C GLU A 53 -12.83 -15.14 -3.77
N ASP A 54 -12.81 -16.41 -3.37
CA ASP A 54 -11.67 -17.02 -2.70
C ASP A 54 -11.44 -18.43 -3.25
N SER A 55 -10.54 -18.52 -4.20
CA SER A 55 -10.10 -19.77 -4.83
C SER A 55 -8.65 -20.12 -4.51
N ARG A 56 -8.11 -19.56 -3.41
CA ARG A 56 -6.76 -19.86 -2.95
C ARG A 56 -6.58 -21.33 -2.65
N CYS A 57 -5.39 -21.84 -2.93
CA CYS A 57 -5.05 -23.21 -2.55
C CYS A 57 -5.09 -23.37 -1.02
N PRO A 58 -5.81 -24.37 -0.49
CA PRO A 58 -5.78 -24.66 0.93
C PRO A 58 -4.36 -24.96 1.41
N THR A 59 -4.00 -24.50 2.60
CA THR A 59 -2.64 -24.63 3.15
C THR A 59 -2.24 -26.07 3.47
N ASP A 60 -3.21 -26.97 3.59
CA ASP A 60 -3.05 -28.39 3.90
C ASP A 60 -3.10 -29.30 2.66
N THR A 61 -3.11 -28.73 1.46
CA THR A 61 -3.13 -29.45 0.18
C THR A 61 -2.12 -28.88 -0.80
N ASN A 62 -1.76 -29.68 -1.82
CA ASN A 62 -0.95 -29.24 -2.95
C ASN A 62 -1.83 -29.03 -4.17
N CYS A 63 -1.91 -27.80 -4.66
CA CYS A 63 -2.64 -27.46 -5.87
C CYS A 63 -1.70 -27.35 -7.06
N VAL A 64 -2.23 -27.60 -8.26
CA VAL A 64 -1.49 -27.43 -9.50
C VAL A 64 -1.21 -25.94 -9.79
N TRP A 65 -2.07 -25.07 -9.30
CA TRP A 65 -1.94 -23.61 -9.37
C TRP A 65 -2.24 -22.96 -8.03
N ALA A 66 -1.75 -21.71 -7.82
CA ALA A 66 -1.85 -21.01 -6.55
C ALA A 66 -3.28 -20.56 -6.20
N GLY A 67 -4.17 -20.44 -7.17
CA GLY A 67 -5.49 -19.86 -6.98
C GLY A 67 -5.44 -18.35 -6.70
N ASN A 68 -6.57 -17.76 -6.39
CA ASN A 68 -6.70 -16.32 -6.18
C ASN A 68 -7.80 -16.01 -5.17
N ALA A 69 -7.63 -14.94 -4.40
CA ALA A 69 -8.72 -14.27 -3.71
C ALA A 69 -8.88 -12.86 -4.27
N LYS A 70 -10.11 -12.46 -4.46
CA LYS A 70 -10.49 -11.15 -4.98
C LYS A 70 -11.38 -10.43 -3.98
N ILE A 71 -11.01 -9.22 -3.65
CA ILE A 71 -11.77 -8.35 -2.75
C ILE A 71 -12.15 -7.05 -3.43
N LYS A 72 -13.24 -6.48 -2.98
CA LYS A 72 -13.63 -5.12 -3.34
C LYS A 72 -13.40 -4.20 -2.15
N ILE A 73 -12.71 -3.10 -2.39
CA ILE A 73 -12.49 -2.05 -1.40
C ILE A 73 -13.06 -0.74 -1.91
N ARG A 74 -13.40 0.13 -0.97
CA ARG A 74 -13.77 1.52 -1.24
C ARG A 74 -12.75 2.44 -0.60
N VAL A 75 -12.16 3.31 -1.40
CA VAL A 75 -11.15 4.28 -0.96
C VAL A 75 -11.76 5.66 -0.97
N SER A 76 -11.63 6.37 0.13
CA SER A 76 -12.16 7.73 0.27
C SER A 76 -11.05 8.67 0.72
N LYS A 77 -11.02 9.87 0.13
CA LYS A 77 -10.16 10.97 0.54
C LYS A 77 -10.77 12.31 0.09
N GLY A 78 -10.86 13.26 1.02
CA GLY A 78 -11.32 14.62 0.71
C GLY A 78 -12.69 14.69 0.03
N GLY A 79 -13.64 13.86 0.47
CA GLY A 79 -14.98 13.78 -0.12
C GLY A 79 -15.09 13.00 -1.43
N ARG A 80 -13.96 12.50 -1.97
CA ARG A 80 -13.93 11.64 -3.15
C ARG A 80 -13.91 10.18 -2.73
N THR A 81 -14.65 9.36 -3.45
CA THR A 81 -14.77 7.93 -3.19
C THR A 81 -14.60 7.15 -4.46
N GLN A 82 -13.82 6.08 -4.40
CA GLN A 82 -13.55 5.19 -5.53
C GLN A 82 -13.59 3.74 -5.07
N GLU A 83 -14.22 2.87 -5.85
CA GLU A 83 -14.19 1.43 -5.63
C GLU A 83 -13.07 0.79 -6.44
N LEU A 84 -12.32 -0.10 -5.81
CA LEU A 84 -11.22 -0.84 -6.41
C LEU A 84 -11.40 -2.33 -6.15
N THR A 85 -10.93 -3.12 -7.08
CA THR A 85 -10.79 -4.57 -6.92
C THR A 85 -9.32 -4.90 -6.71
N LEU A 86 -9.01 -5.72 -5.72
CA LEU A 86 -7.67 -6.21 -5.44
C LEU A 86 -7.65 -7.73 -5.40
N ASP A 87 -6.62 -8.31 -6.03
CA ASP A 87 -6.37 -9.74 -6.09
C ASP A 87 -5.14 -10.12 -5.26
N THR A 88 -5.12 -11.34 -4.71
CA THR A 88 -3.91 -11.90 -4.11
C THR A 88 -2.93 -12.41 -5.17
N ASN A 89 -3.42 -12.93 -6.28
CA ASN A 89 -2.60 -13.53 -7.35
C ASN A 89 -3.23 -13.37 -8.74
N GLY A 90 -4.13 -12.44 -8.92
CA GLY A 90 -4.80 -12.17 -10.20
C GLY A 90 -4.23 -10.95 -10.91
N PRO A 91 -4.92 -10.45 -11.93
CA PRO A 91 -4.47 -9.28 -12.70
C PRO A 91 -4.53 -7.97 -11.93
N HIS A 92 -5.29 -7.90 -10.84
CA HIS A 92 -5.48 -6.68 -10.05
C HIS A 92 -4.75 -6.74 -8.71
N GLN A 93 -3.48 -7.18 -8.69
CA GLN A 93 -2.68 -7.23 -7.46
C GLN A 93 -2.45 -5.85 -6.86
N ALA A 94 -2.45 -4.82 -7.67
CA ALA A 94 -2.32 -3.43 -7.27
C ALA A 94 -3.28 -2.54 -8.06
N ALA A 95 -3.75 -1.48 -7.41
CA ALA A 95 -4.58 -0.46 -8.03
C ALA A 95 -4.17 0.91 -7.51
N THR A 96 -4.44 1.96 -8.29
CA THR A 96 -4.09 3.32 -7.92
C THR A 96 -5.34 4.12 -7.54
N ALA A 97 -5.23 4.90 -6.47
CA ALA A 97 -6.25 5.84 -6.04
C ALA A 97 -5.61 7.01 -5.29
N GLU A 98 -6.07 8.23 -5.59
CA GLU A 98 -5.69 9.43 -4.85
C GLU A 98 -4.17 9.64 -4.70
N GLY A 99 -3.39 9.29 -5.73
CA GLY A 99 -1.94 9.43 -5.73
C GLY A 99 -1.17 8.33 -4.99
N TYR A 100 -1.83 7.22 -4.68
CA TYR A 100 -1.24 6.06 -4.02
C TYR A 100 -1.48 4.79 -4.83
N THR A 101 -0.53 3.87 -4.75
CA THR A 101 -0.73 2.48 -5.18
C THR A 101 -1.16 1.67 -3.97
N LEU A 102 -2.28 0.99 -4.08
CA LEU A 102 -2.81 0.09 -3.07
C LEU A 102 -2.60 -1.35 -3.51
N LYS A 103 -2.13 -2.17 -2.61
CA LYS A 103 -1.84 -3.59 -2.86
C LYS A 103 -2.41 -4.46 -1.74
N LEU A 104 -3.04 -5.56 -2.11
CA LEU A 104 -3.45 -6.60 -1.16
C LEU A 104 -2.24 -7.49 -0.86
N VAL A 105 -1.67 -7.32 0.33
CA VAL A 105 -0.47 -8.07 0.74
C VAL A 105 -0.78 -9.26 1.63
N GLY A 106 -2.02 -9.39 2.10
CA GLY A 106 -2.47 -10.52 2.89
C GLY A 106 -3.98 -10.56 3.02
N LEU A 107 -4.50 -11.75 3.17
CA LEU A 107 -5.92 -12.01 3.45
C LEU A 107 -6.01 -13.20 4.39
N THR A 108 -6.54 -12.97 5.58
CA THR A 108 -6.75 -14.00 6.59
C THR A 108 -8.22 -14.24 6.85
N PRO A 109 -8.63 -15.43 7.27
CA PRO A 109 -7.81 -16.64 7.45
C PRO A 109 -7.38 -17.25 6.12
N ALA A 110 -6.28 -18.01 6.15
CA ALA A 110 -5.88 -18.86 5.03
C ALA A 110 -6.87 -20.02 4.88
N PRO A 111 -7.21 -20.45 3.66
CA PRO A 111 -8.14 -21.55 3.47
C PRO A 111 -7.54 -22.89 3.92
N ARG A 112 -8.39 -23.77 4.44
CA ARG A 112 -8.09 -25.17 4.75
C ARG A 112 -9.17 -26.06 4.18
N SER A 113 -8.80 -27.27 3.75
CA SER A 113 -9.72 -28.18 3.07
C SER A 113 -10.94 -28.60 3.90
N ASN A 114 -10.78 -28.65 5.23
CA ASN A 114 -11.82 -29.12 6.15
C ASN A 114 -12.53 -28.00 6.92
N ILE A 115 -12.20 -26.72 6.64
CA ILE A 115 -12.73 -25.59 7.40
C ILE A 115 -13.40 -24.63 6.44
N ARG A 116 -14.69 -24.36 6.71
CA ARG A 116 -15.40 -23.29 6.03
C ARG A 116 -15.09 -21.96 6.71
N ILE A 117 -14.57 -20.98 5.95
CA ILE A 117 -14.30 -19.64 6.46
C ILE A 117 -15.61 -18.88 6.60
N ASN A 118 -15.83 -18.28 7.76
CA ASN A 118 -16.92 -17.32 7.91
C ASN A 118 -16.64 -16.08 7.03
N ARG A 119 -17.56 -15.75 6.14
CA ARG A 119 -17.41 -14.60 5.22
C ARG A 119 -17.23 -13.27 5.94
N ASN A 120 -17.73 -13.13 7.16
CA ASN A 120 -17.58 -11.94 7.99
C ASN A 120 -16.27 -11.92 8.78
N GLY A 121 -15.49 -12.98 8.74
CA GLY A 121 -14.24 -13.13 9.47
C GLY A 121 -12.98 -12.76 8.68
N TYR A 122 -13.11 -12.38 7.42
CA TYR A 122 -11.95 -12.03 6.60
C TYR A 122 -11.33 -10.70 7.03
N ILE A 123 -9.99 -10.70 7.09
CA ILE A 123 -9.20 -9.49 7.36
C ILE A 123 -8.20 -9.34 6.20
N ALA A 124 -8.30 -8.20 5.53
CA ALA A 124 -7.37 -7.83 4.46
C ALA A 124 -6.23 -6.97 5.03
N THR A 125 -5.01 -7.29 4.63
CA THR A 125 -3.84 -6.44 4.86
C THR A 125 -3.56 -5.68 3.57
N VAL A 126 -3.72 -4.36 3.61
CA VAL A 126 -3.57 -3.48 2.45
C VAL A 126 -2.37 -2.57 2.69
N GLU A 127 -1.50 -2.50 1.69
CA GLU A 127 -0.35 -1.61 1.67
C GLU A 127 -0.62 -0.43 0.74
N ALA A 128 -0.31 0.78 1.20
CA ALA A 128 -0.35 1.99 0.41
C ALA A 128 1.07 2.53 0.21
N THR A 129 1.43 2.77 -1.05
CA THR A 129 2.70 3.37 -1.46
C THR A 129 2.42 4.64 -2.23
N LYS A 130 3.02 5.74 -1.82
CA LYS A 130 2.86 7.01 -2.53
C LYS A 130 3.47 6.95 -3.92
N LEU A 131 2.70 7.36 -4.92
CA LEU A 131 3.22 7.54 -6.28
C LEU A 131 4.15 8.74 -6.32
N HIS A 132 5.37 8.54 -6.84
CA HIS A 132 6.28 9.62 -7.16
C HIS A 132 6.05 10.07 -8.61
N ARG A 133 5.92 11.34 -8.76
CA ARG A 133 5.95 11.98 -10.08
C ARG A 133 7.31 12.57 -10.34
#